data_4f67562f0f3c8588c5ce62583e3070ca
#
_entry.id   4f67562f0f3c8588c5ce62583e3070ca
#
_cell.length_a   1.000
_cell.length_b   1.000
_cell.length_c   1.000
_cell.angle_alpha   90.00
_cell.angle_beta   90.00
_cell.angle_gamma   90.00
#
_symmetry.space_group_name_H-M   'P 1'
#
loop_
_entity.id
_entity.type
_entity.pdbx_description
1 polymer ?
#
loop_
_entity_poly.entity_id
_entity_poly.type
_entity_poly.pdbx_seq_one_letter_code
_entity_poly.pdbx_strand_id
1 'polypeptide(L)'
;SPAWAERFARALAPLRTDGSASERQPRVSAPLPQASRLLDELGLARATPASLMARWADAADDTEALGGRVRAVLGAGPRGPVCADLAAQGPHLLVEGPPGSGRTELLRAIVASLAAAERPDRLGIVLVDGRGGPGAGGGAGEGLRVCTDVPHVTTYLTAHDPVRMREFAQSLSAELKRRAELLGRSDFAEWHTGRELSGRMVTQRTATARGGAQADPRTGTAAGAGDLDSPSSSTMRLRPGAARRQTQAAPPLPRLVVVVDDLDALVSPALGSTGRPAAGSVMRALEAVAREGERLGVHVVAATGPCARTAETEPARRATLRVTLDAPAPGPDEPAPGRGRLACGDGRVTPFQGGRVTGRIPRTATLRPTVVPLEWHRMGDPPARRPVRELGNGPTDLALLASALERAAREVAAAQVPSLL
;
A
#
# COMPACT_ATOMS: atom_id res chain seq x y z
N SER A 1 -6.14 2.55 49.18
CA SER A 1 -5.51 3.87 49.07
C SER A 1 -6.00 4.55 47.78
N PRO A 2 -6.06 5.88 47.71
CA PRO A 2 -6.50 6.60 46.50
C PRO A 2 -5.74 6.19 45.24
N ALA A 3 -4.45 5.96 45.35
CA ALA A 3 -3.60 5.52 44.23
C ALA A 3 -3.95 4.11 43.71
N TRP A 4 -4.52 3.25 44.51
CA TRP A 4 -5.05 1.96 44.08
C TRP A 4 -6.34 2.14 43.30
N ALA A 5 -7.25 2.95 43.81
CA ALA A 5 -8.53 3.22 43.17
C ALA A 5 -8.31 3.86 41.77
N GLU A 6 -7.37 4.79 41.66
CA GLU A 6 -7.02 5.43 40.40
C GLU A 6 -6.44 4.43 39.39
N ARG A 7 -5.51 3.55 39.81
CA ARG A 7 -4.97 2.48 38.95
C ARG A 7 -6.05 1.50 38.49
N PHE A 8 -6.94 1.13 39.41
CA PHE A 8 -8.06 0.25 39.12
C PHE A 8 -9.03 0.88 38.12
N ALA A 9 -9.40 2.15 38.31
CA ALA A 9 -10.24 2.88 37.39
C ALA A 9 -9.63 3.01 35.99
N ARG A 10 -8.32 3.28 35.88
CA ARG A 10 -7.61 3.30 34.61
C ARG A 10 -7.57 1.93 33.93
N ALA A 11 -7.43 0.84 34.69
CA ALA A 11 -7.45 -0.51 34.15
C ALA A 11 -8.85 -0.92 33.65
N LEU A 12 -9.93 -0.40 34.27
CA LEU A 12 -11.30 -0.65 33.83
C LEU A 12 -11.78 0.26 32.71
N ALA A 13 -11.15 1.42 32.49
CA ALA A 13 -11.57 2.40 31.49
C ALA A 13 -11.72 1.82 30.07
N PRO A 14 -10.89 0.89 29.59
CA PRO A 14 -11.06 0.24 28.29
C PRO A 14 -12.13 -0.88 28.29
N LEU A 15 -12.55 -1.37 29.45
CA LEU A 15 -13.53 -2.46 29.55
C LEU A 15 -14.94 -1.88 29.35
N ARG A 16 -15.68 -2.46 28.42
CA ARG A 16 -17.11 -2.15 28.19
C ARG A 16 -17.93 -3.31 28.66
N THR A 17 -18.92 -3.03 29.48
CA THR A 17 -19.99 -4.00 29.71
C THR A 17 -20.93 -3.91 28.51
N ASP A 18 -21.02 -4.99 27.73
CA ASP A 18 -22.04 -5.12 26.70
C ASP A 18 -23.40 -5.26 27.39
N GLY A 19 -23.91 -4.13 27.86
CA GLY A 19 -25.30 -4.00 28.28
C GLY A 19 -26.20 -4.01 27.05
N SER A 20 -27.22 -4.84 27.10
CA SER A 20 -28.28 -5.05 26.14
C SER A 20 -28.55 -3.87 25.19
N ALA A 21 -28.77 -4.20 23.92
CA ALA A 21 -28.90 -3.37 22.72
C ALA A 21 -30.03 -2.33 22.69
N SER A 22 -30.41 -1.71 23.78
CA SER A 22 -31.59 -0.82 23.86
C SER A 22 -31.32 0.66 24.14
N GLU A 23 -30.10 1.04 24.48
CA GLU A 23 -29.80 2.47 24.61
C GLU A 23 -28.53 2.81 23.81
N ARG A 24 -28.73 3.36 22.62
CA ARG A 24 -27.68 4.02 21.84
C ARG A 24 -27.23 5.29 22.58
N GLN A 25 -26.43 5.12 23.64
CA GLN A 25 -25.65 6.26 24.12
C GLN A 25 -24.77 6.75 22.99
N PRO A 26 -24.76 8.04 22.68
CA PRO A 26 -23.86 8.57 21.67
C PRO A 26 -22.43 8.21 22.10
N ARG A 27 -21.80 7.33 21.35
CA ARG A 27 -20.38 6.98 21.57
C ARG A 27 -19.62 8.27 21.47
N VAL A 28 -19.05 8.74 22.57
CA VAL A 28 -18.17 9.91 22.58
C VAL A 28 -17.01 9.57 21.63
N SER A 29 -17.09 10.10 20.43
CA SER A 29 -16.03 9.97 19.43
C SER A 29 -14.88 10.87 19.89
N ALA A 30 -13.67 10.34 19.97
CA ALA A 30 -12.51 11.17 20.26
C ALA A 30 -12.39 12.27 19.19
N PRO A 31 -12.10 13.51 19.57
CA PRO A 31 -11.86 14.56 18.59
C PRO A 31 -10.69 14.16 17.70
N LEU A 32 -10.78 14.45 16.41
CA LEU A 32 -9.70 14.22 15.48
C LEU A 32 -8.48 15.08 15.86
N PRO A 33 -7.26 14.56 15.74
CA PRO A 33 -6.06 15.34 15.98
C PRO A 33 -5.96 16.48 14.96
N GLN A 34 -5.25 17.55 15.30
CA GLN A 34 -5.01 18.66 14.39
C GLN A 34 -4.04 18.25 13.24
N ALA A 35 -3.10 17.36 13.53
CA ALA A 35 -2.17 16.78 12.56
C ALA A 35 -1.95 15.31 12.90
N SER A 36 -1.70 14.50 11.89
CA SER A 36 -1.37 13.08 12.03
C SER A 36 -0.10 12.74 11.25
N ARG A 37 0.71 11.83 11.79
CA ARG A 37 1.88 11.30 11.12
C ARG A 37 1.56 9.91 10.59
N LEU A 38 1.74 9.68 9.28
CA LEU A 38 1.36 8.42 8.66
C LEU A 38 2.03 7.19 9.31
N LEU A 39 3.31 7.29 9.67
CA LEU A 39 4.03 6.16 10.26
C LEU A 39 3.44 5.72 11.60
N ASP A 40 2.89 6.66 12.38
CA ASP A 40 2.24 6.35 13.66
C ASP A 40 0.91 5.62 13.40
N GLU A 41 0.14 6.06 12.42
CA GLU A 41 -1.11 5.40 12.00
C GLU A 41 -0.89 4.01 11.40
N LEU A 42 0.28 3.79 10.78
CA LEU A 42 0.70 2.47 10.33
C LEU A 42 1.22 1.57 11.48
N GLY A 43 1.37 2.09 12.69
CA GLY A 43 2.04 1.38 13.78
C GLY A 43 3.55 1.16 13.53
N LEU A 44 4.14 1.99 12.70
CA LEU A 44 5.56 1.98 12.34
C LEU A 44 6.24 3.21 12.95
N ALA A 45 6.36 3.27 14.28
CA ALA A 45 7.03 4.39 14.94
C ALA A 45 8.44 4.64 14.38
N ARG A 46 9.10 3.55 13.95
CA ARG A 46 10.30 3.55 13.10
C ARG A 46 10.13 2.53 12.00
N ALA A 47 10.21 2.96 10.74
CA ALA A 47 10.24 2.05 9.61
C ALA A 47 11.58 1.29 9.60
N THR A 48 11.54 -0.01 9.87
CA THR A 48 12.71 -0.90 9.78
C THR A 48 12.45 -2.00 8.75
N PRO A 49 13.48 -2.54 8.09
CA PRO A 49 13.29 -3.68 7.18
C PRO A 49 12.57 -4.85 7.84
N ALA A 50 12.95 -5.20 9.08
CA ALA A 50 12.33 -6.30 9.80
C ALA A 50 10.82 -6.10 10.06
N SER A 51 10.39 -4.89 10.45
CA SER A 51 8.97 -4.60 10.67
C SER A 51 8.16 -4.63 9.36
N LEU A 52 8.77 -4.24 8.25
CA LEU A 52 8.15 -4.31 6.93
C LEU A 52 8.05 -5.75 6.42
N MET A 53 9.11 -6.54 6.57
CA MET A 53 9.10 -7.96 6.21
C MET A 53 8.07 -8.76 7.01
N ALA A 54 7.94 -8.51 8.31
CA ALA A 54 6.90 -9.12 9.14
C ALA A 54 5.50 -8.79 8.61
N ARG A 55 5.25 -7.52 8.29
CA ARG A 55 3.97 -7.06 7.73
C ARG A 55 3.67 -7.68 6.36
N TRP A 56 4.68 -7.85 5.51
CA TRP A 56 4.56 -8.53 4.22
C TRP A 56 4.33 -10.03 4.38
N ALA A 57 4.90 -10.66 5.41
CA ALA A 57 4.62 -12.05 5.75
C ALA A 57 3.16 -12.23 6.18
N ASP A 58 2.67 -11.36 7.08
CA ASP A 58 1.25 -11.33 7.47
C ASP A 58 0.31 -11.13 6.26
N ALA A 59 0.75 -10.31 5.28
CA ALA A 59 -0.02 -10.12 4.05
C ALA A 59 -0.02 -11.38 3.16
N ALA A 60 1.06 -12.14 3.17
CA ALA A 60 1.16 -13.39 2.40
C ALA A 60 0.27 -14.51 2.99
N ASP A 61 0.03 -14.48 4.29
CA ASP A 61 -0.81 -15.44 5.01
C ASP A 61 -2.31 -15.08 4.99
N ASP A 62 -2.64 -13.89 4.47
CA ASP A 62 -4.01 -13.38 4.39
C ASP A 62 -4.79 -14.04 3.25
N THR A 63 -5.67 -14.96 3.63
CA THR A 63 -6.51 -15.71 2.68
C THR A 63 -7.62 -14.87 2.04
N GLU A 64 -7.95 -13.70 2.60
CA GLU A 64 -8.96 -12.79 2.06
C GLU A 64 -8.35 -11.82 1.04
N ALA A 65 -7.03 -11.57 1.12
CA ALA A 65 -6.31 -10.65 0.24
C ALA A 65 -5.55 -11.38 -0.89
N LEU A 66 -6.21 -12.31 -1.55
CA LEU A 66 -5.63 -13.09 -2.65
C LEU A 66 -5.09 -12.17 -3.76
N GLY A 67 -3.85 -12.44 -4.16
CA GLY A 67 -3.16 -11.65 -5.17
C GLY A 67 -2.53 -10.34 -4.67
N GLY A 68 -2.58 -10.06 -3.37
CA GLY A 68 -1.94 -8.93 -2.70
C GLY A 68 -2.90 -7.92 -2.10
N ARG A 69 -2.45 -7.29 -1.02
CA ARG A 69 -3.20 -6.26 -0.30
C ARG A 69 -3.11 -4.91 -1.00
N VAL A 70 -4.26 -4.26 -1.18
CA VAL A 70 -4.35 -2.86 -1.68
C VAL A 70 -5.13 -1.99 -0.70
N ARG A 71 -4.79 -2.14 0.57
CA ARG A 71 -5.38 -1.39 1.67
C ARG A 71 -4.48 -0.22 2.05
N ALA A 72 -4.95 1.00 1.82
CA ALA A 72 -4.27 2.23 2.15
C ALA A 72 -4.78 2.81 3.46
N VAL A 73 -3.88 3.13 4.39
CA VAL A 73 -4.17 3.95 5.57
C VAL A 73 -4.12 5.42 5.14
N LEU A 74 -5.22 6.14 5.34
CA LEU A 74 -5.36 7.55 4.96
C LEU A 74 -4.91 8.49 6.07
N GLY A 75 -5.07 8.09 7.34
CA GLY A 75 -4.73 8.90 8.50
C GLY A 75 -5.53 8.54 9.74
N ALA A 76 -5.51 9.44 10.73
CA ALA A 76 -6.17 9.27 12.01
C ALA A 76 -7.68 9.49 11.93
N GLY A 77 -8.44 8.53 12.39
CA GLY A 77 -9.89 8.64 12.57
C GLY A 77 -10.29 8.67 14.04
N PRO A 78 -11.58 8.84 14.33
CA PRO A 78 -12.09 8.95 15.71
C PRO A 78 -11.99 7.65 16.51
N ARG A 79 -11.72 6.52 15.86
CA ARG A 79 -11.62 5.19 16.48
C ARG A 79 -10.35 4.44 16.11
N GLY A 80 -9.37 5.12 15.54
CA GLY A 80 -8.14 4.55 15.03
C GLY A 80 -7.92 4.89 13.56
N PRO A 81 -6.93 4.30 12.90
CA PRO A 81 -6.60 4.60 11.52
C PRO A 81 -7.76 4.38 10.56
N VAL A 82 -8.01 5.34 9.67
CA VAL A 82 -8.99 5.20 8.59
C VAL A 82 -8.29 4.60 7.38
N CYS A 83 -8.87 3.54 6.85
CA CYS A 83 -8.33 2.79 5.72
C CYS A 83 -9.31 2.79 4.55
N ALA A 84 -8.76 2.83 3.34
CA ALA A 84 -9.44 2.56 2.09
C ALA A 84 -8.89 1.25 1.51
N ASP A 85 -9.76 0.26 1.30
CA ASP A 85 -9.40 -1.03 0.71
C ASP A 85 -9.92 -1.11 -0.71
N LEU A 86 -9.00 -1.05 -1.68
CA LEU A 86 -9.34 -1.04 -3.11
C LEU A 86 -9.81 -2.42 -3.63
N ALA A 87 -9.56 -3.49 -2.89
CA ALA A 87 -10.05 -4.81 -3.26
C ALA A 87 -11.43 -5.12 -2.65
N ALA A 88 -11.63 -4.76 -1.38
CA ALA A 88 -12.82 -5.16 -0.64
C ALA A 88 -13.94 -4.10 -0.63
N GLN A 89 -13.59 -2.81 -0.70
CA GLN A 89 -14.57 -1.70 -0.56
C GLN A 89 -14.89 -1.00 -1.87
N GLY A 90 -14.07 -1.23 -2.90
CA GLY A 90 -14.30 -0.68 -4.23
C GLY A 90 -13.02 -0.44 -5.02
N PRO A 91 -13.06 -0.65 -6.34
CA PRO A 91 -11.85 -0.78 -7.15
C PRO A 91 -11.07 0.52 -7.33
N HIS A 92 -11.72 1.68 -7.12
CA HIS A 92 -11.12 2.98 -7.42
C HIS A 92 -11.42 3.99 -6.31
N LEU A 93 -10.46 4.89 -6.08
CA LEU A 93 -10.53 5.96 -5.09
C LEU A 93 -10.39 7.33 -5.76
N LEU A 94 -11.31 8.23 -5.47
CA LEU A 94 -11.23 9.63 -5.87
C LEU A 94 -11.01 10.52 -4.65
N VAL A 95 -10.02 11.38 -4.72
CA VAL A 95 -9.70 12.39 -3.70
C VAL A 95 -10.05 13.77 -4.26
N GLU A 96 -11.05 14.41 -3.68
CA GLU A 96 -11.52 15.73 -4.06
C GLU A 96 -11.19 16.75 -2.97
N GLY A 97 -10.79 17.94 -3.38
CA GLY A 97 -10.54 19.02 -2.43
C GLY A 97 -10.03 20.29 -3.10
N PRO A 98 -10.20 21.45 -2.43
CA PRO A 98 -9.71 22.72 -2.96
C PRO A 98 -8.18 22.79 -2.96
N PRO A 99 -7.59 23.79 -3.64
CA PRO A 99 -6.15 24.03 -3.55
C PRO A 99 -5.70 24.21 -2.10
N GLY A 100 -4.55 23.62 -1.75
CA GLY A 100 -4.00 23.67 -0.40
C GLY A 100 -4.61 22.68 0.61
N SER A 101 -5.66 21.94 0.26
CA SER A 101 -6.31 20.97 1.16
C SER A 101 -5.45 19.74 1.51
N GLY A 102 -4.31 19.53 0.84
CA GLY A 102 -3.41 18.42 1.13
C GLY A 102 -3.60 17.20 0.22
N ARG A 103 -4.25 17.33 -0.94
CA ARG A 103 -4.49 16.24 -1.91
C ARG A 103 -3.21 15.46 -2.27
N THR A 104 -2.19 16.17 -2.73
CA THR A 104 -0.89 15.55 -3.11
C THR A 104 -0.22 14.85 -1.93
N GLU A 105 -0.27 15.44 -0.73
CA GLU A 105 0.28 14.82 0.48
C GLU A 105 -0.49 13.53 0.84
N LEU A 106 -1.81 13.54 0.68
CA LEU A 106 -2.61 12.34 0.88
C LEU A 106 -2.30 11.26 -0.16
N LEU A 107 -2.08 11.61 -1.43
CA LEU A 107 -1.63 10.64 -2.44
C LEU A 107 -0.26 10.03 -2.08
N ARG A 108 0.68 10.84 -1.60
CA ARG A 108 2.00 10.36 -1.11
C ARG A 108 1.83 9.42 0.09
N ALA A 109 0.92 9.74 1.01
CA ALA A 109 0.58 8.88 2.14
C ALA A 109 -0.03 7.55 1.67
N ILE A 110 -0.91 7.56 0.68
CA ILE A 110 -1.50 6.36 0.08
C ILE A 110 -0.41 5.50 -0.55
N VAL A 111 0.49 6.06 -1.36
CA VAL A 111 1.63 5.34 -1.96
C VAL A 111 2.50 4.70 -0.88
N ALA A 112 2.87 5.46 0.14
CA ALA A 112 3.67 4.97 1.26
C ALA A 112 2.98 3.85 2.04
N SER A 113 1.67 3.99 2.27
CA SER A 113 0.86 3.00 2.98
C SER A 113 0.71 1.70 2.20
N LEU A 114 0.40 1.79 0.91
CA LEU A 114 0.30 0.62 0.02
C LEU A 114 1.63 -0.15 -0.04
N ALA A 115 2.74 0.57 -0.19
CA ALA A 115 4.07 -0.03 -0.22
C ALA A 115 4.46 -0.70 1.11
N ALA A 116 4.01 -0.14 2.24
CA ALA A 116 4.23 -0.75 3.55
C ALA A 116 3.34 -1.99 3.78
N ALA A 117 2.21 -2.10 3.08
CA ALA A 117 1.23 -3.18 3.27
C ALA A 117 1.53 -4.44 2.47
N GLU A 118 2.21 -4.34 1.33
CA GLU A 118 2.42 -5.47 0.40
C GLU A 118 3.83 -5.45 -0.20
N ARG A 119 4.31 -6.59 -0.68
CA ARG A 119 5.61 -6.75 -1.32
C ARG A 119 5.65 -6.13 -2.72
N PRO A 120 6.83 -5.64 -3.18
CA PRO A 120 6.94 -5.00 -4.49
C PRO A 120 6.78 -5.97 -5.67
N ASP A 121 6.93 -7.29 -5.48
CA ASP A 121 6.65 -8.30 -6.51
C ASP A 121 5.15 -8.68 -6.61
N ARG A 122 4.33 -8.22 -5.68
CA ARG A 122 2.87 -8.42 -5.67
C ARG A 122 2.07 -7.15 -5.93
N LEU A 123 2.72 -5.98 -5.79
CA LEU A 123 2.10 -4.68 -6.00
C LEU A 123 3.03 -3.75 -6.79
N GLY A 124 2.59 -3.33 -7.97
CA GLY A 124 3.21 -2.26 -8.74
C GLY A 124 2.44 -0.96 -8.60
N ILE A 125 3.16 0.16 -8.54
CA ILE A 125 2.58 1.49 -8.46
C ILE A 125 3.08 2.32 -9.64
N VAL A 126 2.15 2.96 -10.31
CA VAL A 126 2.40 3.89 -11.42
C VAL A 126 1.97 5.27 -10.98
N LEU A 127 2.84 6.26 -11.16
CA LEU A 127 2.57 7.64 -10.78
C LEU A 127 2.37 8.50 -12.03
N VAL A 128 1.30 9.29 -12.03
CA VAL A 128 0.99 10.26 -13.08
C VAL A 128 0.79 11.63 -12.43
N ASP A 129 1.60 12.60 -12.82
CA ASP A 129 1.51 13.99 -12.37
C ASP A 129 0.89 14.84 -13.48
N GLY A 130 -0.35 15.25 -13.30
CA GLY A 130 -1.16 15.96 -14.30
C GLY A 130 -0.68 17.39 -14.57
N ARG A 131 -0.04 18.05 -13.61
CA ARG A 131 0.48 19.43 -13.72
C ARG A 131 1.99 19.52 -13.90
N GLY A 132 2.68 18.38 -13.88
CA GLY A 132 4.13 18.34 -13.90
C GLY A 132 4.75 19.17 -15.02
N GLY A 133 5.55 20.15 -14.65
CA GLY A 133 6.36 20.97 -15.55
C GLY A 133 7.27 21.91 -14.74
N PRO A 134 8.47 22.24 -15.24
CA PRO A 134 9.30 23.26 -14.62
C PRO A 134 8.60 24.61 -14.78
N GLY A 135 8.04 25.14 -13.69
CA GLY A 135 7.37 26.44 -13.69
C GLY A 135 5.88 26.43 -13.32
N ALA A 136 5.28 25.30 -13.01
CA ALA A 136 3.96 25.26 -12.38
C ALA A 136 4.06 25.91 -10.99
N GLY A 137 3.80 27.20 -10.95
CA GLY A 137 4.11 28.11 -9.89
C GLY A 137 3.53 27.73 -8.54
N GLY A 138 4.28 28.03 -7.55
CA GLY A 138 3.83 28.22 -6.19
C GLY A 138 4.06 27.07 -5.25
N GLY A 139 5.18 27.12 -4.56
CA GLY A 139 5.38 26.36 -3.33
C GLY A 139 6.04 25.01 -3.54
N ALA A 140 7.19 24.87 -2.94
CA ALA A 140 8.07 23.74 -2.79
C ALA A 140 7.41 22.34 -2.70
N GLY A 141 6.81 21.85 -3.77
CA GLY A 141 6.24 20.52 -3.82
C GLY A 141 6.66 19.80 -5.10
N GLU A 142 7.55 18.84 -4.97
CA GLU A 142 7.99 17.98 -6.09
C GLU A 142 6.88 17.02 -6.59
N GLY A 143 5.59 17.34 -6.39
CA GLY A 143 4.46 16.50 -6.78
C GLY A 143 4.60 15.08 -6.25
N LEU A 144 4.31 14.08 -7.07
CA LEU A 144 4.49 12.66 -6.74
C LEU A 144 5.94 12.17 -6.95
N ARG A 145 6.85 13.01 -7.48
CA ARG A 145 8.23 12.64 -7.76
C ARG A 145 8.97 12.12 -6.53
N VAL A 146 8.69 12.70 -5.34
CA VAL A 146 9.31 12.24 -4.08
C VAL A 146 9.03 10.79 -3.73
N CYS A 147 8.03 10.16 -4.38
CA CYS A 147 7.68 8.76 -4.19
C CYS A 147 8.47 7.80 -5.11
N THR A 148 9.28 8.31 -6.05
CA THR A 148 10.02 7.46 -7.01
C THR A 148 11.09 6.59 -6.36
N ASP A 149 11.53 6.94 -5.15
CA ASP A 149 12.47 6.12 -4.38
C ASP A 149 11.81 4.91 -3.71
N VAL A 150 10.47 4.79 -3.75
CA VAL A 150 9.74 3.64 -3.22
C VAL A 150 9.86 2.47 -4.22
N PRO A 151 10.33 1.27 -3.82
CA PRO A 151 10.63 0.17 -4.74
C PRO A 151 9.42 -0.39 -5.48
N HIS A 152 8.20 -0.10 -5.04
CA HIS A 152 6.95 -0.46 -5.71
C HIS A 152 6.62 0.45 -6.89
N VAL A 153 7.24 1.64 -6.95
CA VAL A 153 7.00 2.60 -8.03
C VAL A 153 7.80 2.18 -9.25
N THR A 154 7.09 1.72 -10.27
CA THR A 154 7.69 1.20 -11.50
C THR A 154 7.76 2.23 -12.61
N THR A 155 6.86 3.22 -12.57
CA THR A 155 6.69 4.20 -13.65
C THR A 155 6.32 5.56 -13.05
N TYR A 156 6.95 6.62 -13.53
CA TYR A 156 6.59 7.99 -13.23
C TYR A 156 6.43 8.79 -14.53
N LEU A 157 5.23 9.33 -14.73
CA LEU A 157 4.86 10.15 -15.87
C LEU A 157 4.50 11.57 -15.43
N THR A 158 5.07 12.55 -16.10
CA THR A 158 4.64 13.95 -16.01
C THR A 158 3.88 14.32 -17.29
N ALA A 159 2.72 14.96 -17.15
CA ALA A 159 1.82 15.24 -18.26
C ALA A 159 2.23 16.44 -19.14
N HIS A 160 3.53 16.74 -19.25
CA HIS A 160 4.07 17.78 -20.14
C HIS A 160 4.78 17.22 -21.37
N ASP A 161 5.15 15.93 -21.37
CA ASP A 161 5.80 15.28 -22.50
C ASP A 161 4.78 14.46 -23.31
N PRO A 162 4.37 14.96 -24.50
CA PRO A 162 3.35 14.31 -25.29
C PRO A 162 3.79 12.97 -25.90
N VAL A 163 5.08 12.72 -26.04
CA VAL A 163 5.61 11.44 -26.53
C VAL A 163 5.47 10.41 -25.45
N ARG A 164 6.01 10.66 -24.26
CA ARG A 164 5.90 9.76 -23.11
C ARG A 164 4.45 9.50 -22.69
N MET A 165 3.58 10.51 -22.78
CA MET A 165 2.16 10.34 -22.51
C MET A 165 1.48 9.35 -23.48
N ARG A 166 1.84 9.37 -24.78
CA ARG A 166 1.32 8.39 -25.76
C ARG A 166 1.90 7.00 -25.52
N GLU A 167 3.20 6.90 -25.28
CA GLU A 167 3.87 5.62 -24.94
C GLU A 167 3.24 4.99 -23.71
N PHE A 168 3.05 5.78 -22.66
CA PHE A 168 2.38 5.34 -21.45
C PHE A 168 0.95 4.83 -21.70
N ALA A 169 0.16 5.59 -22.44
CA ALA A 169 -1.22 5.19 -22.75
C ALA A 169 -1.28 3.88 -23.56
N GLN A 170 -0.35 3.70 -24.50
CA GLN A 170 -0.22 2.45 -25.27
C GLN A 170 0.20 1.29 -24.38
N SER A 171 1.22 1.48 -23.53
CA SER A 171 1.73 0.45 -22.63
C SER A 171 0.70 0.04 -21.58
N LEU A 172 -0.03 0.99 -21.00
CA LEU A 172 -1.12 0.70 -20.07
C LEU A 172 -2.25 -0.08 -20.73
N SER A 173 -2.63 0.30 -21.96
CA SER A 173 -3.65 -0.43 -22.72
C SER A 173 -3.18 -1.83 -23.11
N ALA A 174 -1.91 -1.99 -23.47
CA ALA A 174 -1.30 -3.29 -23.76
C ALA A 174 -1.26 -4.18 -22.50
N GLU A 175 -0.96 -3.61 -21.33
CA GLU A 175 -0.97 -4.34 -20.06
C GLU A 175 -2.38 -4.82 -19.70
N LEU A 176 -3.41 -3.98 -19.88
CA LEU A 176 -4.80 -4.41 -19.66
C LEU A 176 -5.17 -5.57 -20.58
N LYS A 177 -4.81 -5.48 -21.86
CA LYS A 177 -5.05 -6.57 -22.83
C LYS A 177 -4.31 -7.85 -22.44
N ARG A 178 -3.02 -7.76 -22.09
CA ARG A 178 -2.22 -8.89 -21.63
C ARG A 178 -2.85 -9.57 -20.41
N ARG A 179 -3.34 -8.77 -19.43
CA ARG A 179 -4.04 -9.30 -18.26
C ARG A 179 -5.36 -9.97 -18.64
N ALA A 180 -6.13 -9.37 -19.52
CA ALA A 180 -7.39 -9.94 -20.00
C ALA A 180 -7.15 -11.29 -20.72
N GLU A 181 -6.12 -11.41 -21.53
CA GLU A 181 -5.73 -12.66 -22.19
C GLU A 181 -5.26 -13.71 -21.17
N LEU A 182 -4.47 -13.33 -20.17
CA LEU A 182 -3.96 -14.23 -19.14
C LEU A 182 -5.06 -14.76 -18.21
N LEU A 183 -5.98 -13.90 -17.81
CA LEU A 183 -7.08 -14.23 -16.91
C LEU A 183 -8.22 -14.96 -17.63
N GLY A 184 -8.38 -14.74 -18.93
CA GLY A 184 -9.47 -15.32 -19.72
C GLY A 184 -10.83 -14.90 -19.18
N ARG A 185 -11.61 -15.88 -18.70
CA ARG A 185 -12.94 -15.64 -18.11
C ARG A 185 -12.90 -15.37 -16.62
N SER A 186 -11.83 -15.73 -15.93
CA SER A 186 -11.68 -15.53 -14.48
C SER A 186 -11.43 -14.07 -14.15
N ASP A 187 -11.80 -13.69 -12.94
CA ASP A 187 -11.31 -12.45 -12.36
C ASP A 187 -9.93 -12.66 -11.70
N PHE A 188 -9.34 -11.56 -11.24
CA PHE A 188 -8.01 -11.54 -10.64
C PHE A 188 -7.92 -12.41 -9.38
N ALA A 189 -8.95 -12.39 -8.51
CA ALA A 189 -8.96 -13.15 -7.26
C ALA A 189 -9.14 -14.65 -7.54
N GLU A 190 -10.07 -15.00 -8.43
CA GLU A 190 -10.28 -16.40 -8.87
C GLU A 190 -9.04 -17.01 -9.48
N TRP A 191 -8.33 -16.24 -10.33
CA TRP A 191 -7.09 -16.70 -10.96
C TRP A 191 -6.01 -17.01 -9.92
N HIS A 192 -5.84 -16.15 -8.90
CA HIS A 192 -4.89 -16.37 -7.81
C HIS A 192 -5.30 -17.57 -6.96
N THR A 193 -6.59 -17.73 -6.63
CA THR A 193 -7.13 -18.89 -5.91
C THR A 193 -6.82 -20.20 -6.64
N GLY A 194 -7.10 -20.27 -7.94
CA GLY A 194 -6.83 -21.45 -8.75
C GLY A 194 -5.34 -21.81 -8.80
N ARG A 195 -4.47 -20.80 -8.82
CA ARG A 195 -3.03 -20.99 -8.81
C ARG A 195 -2.49 -21.50 -7.47
N GLU A 196 -2.99 -20.97 -6.35
CA GLU A 196 -2.60 -21.44 -5.01
C GLU A 196 -3.04 -22.90 -4.77
N LEU A 197 -4.27 -23.25 -5.17
CA LEU A 197 -4.76 -24.63 -5.09
C LEU A 197 -3.88 -25.57 -5.92
N SER A 198 -3.52 -25.18 -7.15
CA SER A 198 -2.66 -25.97 -8.02
C SER A 198 -1.24 -26.13 -7.41
N GLY A 199 -0.70 -25.08 -6.80
CA GLY A 199 0.59 -25.12 -6.11
C GLY A 199 0.60 -26.08 -4.91
N ARG A 200 -0.44 -26.06 -4.09
CA ARG A 200 -0.61 -26.97 -2.94
C ARG A 200 -0.71 -28.43 -3.38
N MET A 201 -1.48 -28.72 -4.44
CA MET A 201 -1.60 -30.08 -4.98
C MET A 201 -0.28 -30.64 -5.51
N VAL A 202 0.54 -29.82 -6.16
CA VAL A 202 1.88 -30.22 -6.63
C VAL A 202 2.82 -30.50 -5.45
N THR A 203 2.79 -29.67 -4.42
CA THR A 203 3.60 -29.85 -3.21
C THR A 203 3.23 -31.12 -2.46
N GLN A 204 1.93 -31.42 -2.36
CA GLN A 204 1.44 -32.61 -1.69
C GLN A 204 1.82 -33.90 -2.45
N ARG A 205 1.76 -33.90 -3.79
CA ARG A 205 2.21 -35.01 -4.62
C ARG A 205 3.71 -35.27 -4.51
N THR A 206 4.53 -34.22 -4.38
CA THR A 206 5.99 -34.38 -4.17
C THR A 206 6.31 -34.82 -2.75
N ALA A 207 5.53 -34.47 -1.73
CA ALA A 207 5.69 -34.93 -0.37
C ALA A 207 5.35 -36.41 -0.20
N THR A 208 4.24 -36.88 -0.80
CA THR A 208 3.85 -38.30 -0.82
C THR A 208 4.83 -39.18 -1.59
N ALA A 209 5.43 -38.65 -2.66
CA ALA A 209 6.46 -39.36 -3.43
C ALA A 209 7.80 -39.47 -2.64
N ARG A 210 8.08 -38.61 -1.69
CA ARG A 210 9.26 -38.67 -0.80
C ARG A 210 9.01 -39.50 0.47
N GLY A 211 7.76 -39.65 0.91
CA GLY A 211 7.39 -40.44 2.09
C GLY A 211 7.36 -41.96 1.85
N GLY A 212 7.40 -42.40 0.57
CA GLY A 212 7.37 -43.81 0.20
C GLY A 212 8.72 -44.51 0.11
N ALA A 213 9.84 -43.84 0.42
CA ALA A 213 11.20 -44.37 0.21
C ALA A 213 11.99 -44.52 1.52
N GLN A 214 11.34 -44.86 2.62
CA GLN A 214 12.01 -45.21 3.88
C GLN A 214 11.43 -46.50 4.43
N ALA A 215 11.71 -47.62 3.73
CA ALA A 215 11.58 -48.94 4.27
C ALA A 215 12.92 -49.33 4.87
N ASP A 216 12.90 -49.58 6.14
CA ASP A 216 13.98 -49.99 7.05
C ASP A 216 14.63 -51.30 6.57
N PRO A 217 15.96 -51.42 6.50
CA PRO A 217 16.63 -52.70 6.22
C PRO A 217 17.12 -53.33 7.53
N ARG A 218 16.24 -53.92 8.32
CA ARG A 218 16.62 -54.89 9.36
C ARG A 218 15.54 -55.91 9.55
N THR A 219 15.69 -57.05 8.94
CA THR A 219 15.66 -58.43 9.56
C THR A 219 15.79 -59.44 8.46
N GLY A 220 16.78 -60.28 8.63
CA GLY A 220 17.10 -61.33 7.69
C GLY A 220 16.26 -62.59 7.92
N THR A 221 16.57 -63.50 7.09
CA THR A 221 16.46 -64.97 7.07
C THR A 221 15.29 -65.59 6.31
N ALA A 222 15.77 -66.46 5.44
CA ALA A 222 15.30 -67.78 5.02
C ALA A 222 14.43 -67.90 3.77
N ALA A 223 15.07 -68.37 2.75
CA ALA A 223 14.77 -69.53 1.88
C ALA A 223 13.27 -69.77 1.51
N GLY A 224 13.05 -69.79 0.21
CA GLY A 224 11.84 -70.37 -0.40
C GLY A 224 11.90 -70.25 -1.91
N ALA A 225 12.13 -71.36 -2.57
CA ALA A 225 12.27 -71.52 -4.01
C ALA A 225 10.97 -71.25 -4.76
N GLY A 226 11.11 -70.76 -6.02
CA GLY A 226 10.15 -71.05 -7.08
C GLY A 226 9.12 -69.96 -7.33
N ASP A 227 9.33 -69.11 -8.33
CA ASP A 227 8.48 -69.11 -9.50
C ASP A 227 9.15 -68.32 -10.65
N LEU A 228 9.45 -69.04 -11.72
CA LEU A 228 9.95 -68.51 -12.99
C LEU A 228 8.74 -68.33 -13.89
N ASP A 229 8.00 -67.24 -13.75
CA ASP A 229 7.17 -66.73 -14.83
C ASP A 229 6.47 -65.41 -14.40
N SER A 230 7.21 -64.31 -14.55
CA SER A 230 6.59 -62.99 -14.62
C SER A 230 7.23 -62.21 -15.76
N PRO A 231 6.46 -61.69 -16.71
CA PRO A 231 7.01 -60.94 -17.82
C PRO A 231 7.69 -59.67 -17.29
N SER A 232 8.91 -59.50 -17.76
CA SER A 232 9.74 -58.30 -17.47
C SER A 232 8.97 -57.04 -17.79
N SER A 233 8.51 -56.34 -16.75
CA SER A 233 8.03 -54.96 -16.89
C SER A 233 9.19 -54.12 -17.45
N SER A 234 9.01 -53.65 -18.67
CA SER A 234 9.94 -52.74 -19.32
C SER A 234 10.11 -51.48 -18.45
N THR A 235 11.20 -51.48 -17.70
CA THR A 235 11.65 -50.24 -17.04
C THR A 235 11.99 -49.24 -18.13
N MET A 236 11.13 -48.26 -18.33
CA MET A 236 11.49 -47.04 -19.02
C MET A 236 12.72 -46.45 -18.30
N ARG A 237 13.90 -46.68 -18.90
CA ARG A 237 15.10 -45.95 -18.53
C ARG A 237 14.86 -44.49 -18.82
N LEU A 238 14.46 -43.73 -17.80
CA LEU A 238 14.52 -42.28 -17.80
C LEU A 238 15.97 -41.90 -18.08
N ARG A 239 16.24 -41.39 -19.27
CA ARG A 239 17.54 -40.81 -19.63
C ARG A 239 17.91 -39.81 -18.51
N PRO A 240 19.07 -39.94 -17.82
CA PRO A 240 19.62 -38.93 -16.97
C PRO A 240 20.19 -37.85 -17.89
N GLY A 241 19.40 -36.83 -18.20
CA GLY A 241 19.88 -35.80 -19.12
C GLY A 241 18.86 -34.72 -19.45
N ALA A 242 17.57 -34.91 -19.16
CA ALA A 242 16.67 -33.80 -19.08
C ALA A 242 16.81 -33.22 -17.67
N ALA A 243 17.71 -32.23 -17.49
CA ALA A 243 17.62 -31.31 -16.41
C ALA A 243 16.14 -30.93 -16.33
N ARG A 244 15.43 -31.40 -15.29
CA ARG A 244 14.13 -30.84 -14.90
C ARG A 244 14.38 -29.37 -14.86
N ARG A 245 14.05 -28.64 -15.92
CA ARG A 245 13.66 -27.26 -15.78
C ARG A 245 12.58 -27.35 -14.72
N GLN A 246 12.93 -27.04 -13.47
CA GLN A 246 11.97 -26.62 -12.51
C GLN A 246 11.19 -25.60 -13.31
N THR A 247 9.97 -25.91 -13.66
CA THR A 247 9.02 -24.95 -14.17
C THR A 247 8.90 -23.97 -13.03
N GLN A 248 9.78 -22.99 -13.09
CA GLN A 248 9.77 -21.86 -12.17
C GLN A 248 8.37 -21.29 -12.38
N ALA A 249 7.50 -21.54 -11.40
CA ALA A 249 6.12 -21.10 -11.50
C ALA A 249 6.20 -19.63 -11.90
N ALA A 250 5.61 -19.28 -13.06
CA ALA A 250 5.66 -17.92 -13.56
C ALA A 250 5.33 -16.97 -12.41
N PRO A 251 6.02 -15.83 -12.26
CA PRO A 251 5.81 -14.93 -11.13
C PRO A 251 4.32 -14.62 -11.00
N PRO A 252 3.80 -14.47 -9.78
CA PRO A 252 2.39 -14.13 -9.57
C PRO A 252 2.11 -12.83 -10.32
N LEU A 253 0.92 -12.71 -10.90
CA LEU A 253 0.48 -11.48 -11.52
C LEU A 253 0.31 -10.41 -10.42
N PRO A 254 1.09 -9.30 -10.42
CA PRO A 254 0.98 -8.29 -9.37
C PRO A 254 -0.31 -7.45 -9.55
N ARG A 255 -0.87 -6.95 -8.47
CA ARG A 255 -1.83 -5.84 -8.55
C ARG A 255 -1.11 -4.59 -9.07
N LEU A 256 -1.85 -3.74 -9.76
CA LEU A 256 -1.34 -2.48 -10.27
C LEU A 256 -2.21 -1.33 -9.77
N VAL A 257 -1.58 -0.32 -9.17
CA VAL A 257 -2.27 0.90 -8.74
C VAL A 257 -1.73 2.09 -9.52
N VAL A 258 -2.61 2.74 -10.28
CA VAL A 258 -2.30 3.96 -11.02
C VAL A 258 -2.73 5.15 -10.18
N VAL A 259 -1.75 5.89 -9.67
CA VAL A 259 -1.95 7.07 -8.83
C VAL A 259 -1.82 8.32 -9.70
N VAL A 260 -2.88 9.12 -9.76
CA VAL A 260 -2.96 10.31 -10.62
C VAL A 260 -3.15 11.55 -9.76
N ASP A 261 -2.18 12.44 -9.75
CA ASP A 261 -2.36 13.78 -9.17
C ASP A 261 -2.87 14.76 -10.22
N ASP A 262 -3.71 15.70 -9.79
CA ASP A 262 -4.33 16.72 -10.63
C ASP A 262 -5.00 16.14 -11.91
N LEU A 263 -5.92 15.18 -11.74
CA LEU A 263 -6.70 14.59 -12.83
C LEU A 263 -7.44 15.66 -13.65
N ASP A 264 -7.89 16.74 -13.02
CA ASP A 264 -8.51 17.90 -13.67
C ASP A 264 -7.61 18.54 -14.72
N ALA A 265 -6.29 18.50 -14.53
CA ALA A 265 -5.34 19.02 -15.51
C ALA A 265 -5.22 18.15 -16.77
N LEU A 266 -5.54 16.86 -16.69
CA LEU A 266 -5.59 15.97 -17.87
C LEU A 266 -6.89 16.14 -18.67
N VAL A 267 -7.96 16.57 -18.02
CA VAL A 267 -9.27 16.80 -18.63
C VAL A 267 -9.41 18.22 -19.20
N SER A 268 -8.63 19.17 -18.70
CA SER A 268 -8.66 20.58 -19.09
C SER A 268 -7.30 21.04 -19.66
N PRO A 269 -7.24 21.72 -20.79
CA PRO A 269 -8.32 22.17 -21.66
C PRO A 269 -8.99 21.02 -22.40
N ALA A 270 -10.18 21.29 -23.01
CA ALA A 270 -10.98 20.26 -23.68
C ALA A 270 -10.13 19.36 -24.59
N LEU A 271 -10.45 18.08 -24.61
CA LEU A 271 -9.78 17.05 -25.41
C LEU A 271 -9.66 17.52 -26.86
N GLY A 272 -8.44 17.56 -27.41
CA GLY A 272 -8.19 18.02 -28.79
C GLY A 272 -7.71 19.47 -28.93
N SER A 273 -7.56 20.22 -27.83
CA SER A 273 -6.93 21.56 -27.94
C SER A 273 -5.43 21.43 -28.24
N THR A 274 -4.90 22.43 -28.95
CA THR A 274 -3.50 22.46 -29.43
C THR A 274 -2.45 22.41 -28.30
N GLY A 275 -2.85 22.62 -27.03
CA GLY A 275 -1.91 22.68 -25.91
C GLY A 275 -1.49 21.33 -25.31
N ARG A 276 -2.31 20.26 -25.42
CA ARG A 276 -2.02 18.93 -24.84
C ARG A 276 -2.66 17.78 -25.61
N PRO A 277 -2.25 17.48 -26.85
CA PRO A 277 -2.91 16.48 -27.69
C PRO A 277 -2.83 15.05 -27.14
N ALA A 278 -1.84 14.75 -26.28
CA ALA A 278 -1.65 13.42 -25.73
C ALA A 278 -2.46 13.16 -24.43
N ALA A 279 -3.01 14.20 -23.78
CA ALA A 279 -3.82 14.05 -22.57
C ALA A 279 -5.05 13.15 -22.80
N GLY A 280 -5.71 13.29 -23.96
CA GLY A 280 -6.82 12.44 -24.34
C GLY A 280 -6.48 10.96 -24.49
N SER A 281 -5.25 10.61 -24.86
CA SER A 281 -4.80 9.22 -24.91
C SER A 281 -4.63 8.63 -23.51
N VAL A 282 -4.03 9.38 -22.59
CA VAL A 282 -3.90 8.99 -21.17
C VAL A 282 -5.28 8.85 -20.55
N MET A 283 -6.19 9.81 -20.76
CA MET A 283 -7.55 9.73 -20.23
C MET A 283 -8.30 8.49 -20.73
N ARG A 284 -8.23 8.16 -22.04
CA ARG A 284 -8.84 6.92 -22.55
C ARG A 284 -8.28 5.67 -21.92
N ALA A 285 -6.97 5.63 -21.66
CA ALA A 285 -6.35 4.48 -20.95
C ALA A 285 -6.84 4.40 -19.51
N LEU A 286 -6.93 5.54 -18.79
CA LEU A 286 -7.49 5.59 -17.43
C LEU A 286 -8.98 5.21 -17.39
N GLU A 287 -9.76 5.61 -18.38
CA GLU A 287 -11.16 5.20 -18.53
C GLU A 287 -11.30 3.68 -18.77
N ALA A 288 -10.40 3.09 -19.54
CA ALA A 288 -10.35 1.63 -19.70
C ALA A 288 -10.02 0.93 -18.39
N VAL A 289 -9.04 1.44 -17.60
CA VAL A 289 -8.78 0.95 -16.25
C VAL A 289 -10.01 1.08 -15.36
N ALA A 290 -10.71 2.21 -15.40
CA ALA A 290 -11.90 2.40 -14.58
C ALA A 290 -13.02 1.40 -14.91
N ARG A 291 -13.15 1.00 -16.18
CA ARG A 291 -14.18 0.04 -16.62
C ARG A 291 -13.83 -1.41 -16.33
N GLU A 292 -12.59 -1.81 -16.52
CA GLU A 292 -12.17 -3.21 -16.54
C GLU A 292 -11.19 -3.57 -15.42
N GLY A 293 -10.64 -2.56 -14.74
CA GLY A 293 -9.53 -2.72 -13.81
C GLY A 293 -9.84 -3.62 -12.63
N GLU A 294 -11.06 -3.59 -12.08
CA GLU A 294 -11.48 -4.44 -10.99
C GLU A 294 -11.22 -5.92 -11.30
N ARG A 295 -11.74 -6.37 -12.44
CA ARG A 295 -11.57 -7.75 -12.91
C ARG A 295 -10.10 -8.08 -13.18
N LEU A 296 -9.30 -7.12 -13.61
CA LEU A 296 -7.90 -7.30 -14.02
C LEU A 296 -6.89 -7.05 -12.89
N GLY A 297 -7.34 -6.70 -11.68
CA GLY A 297 -6.46 -6.33 -10.56
C GLY A 297 -5.71 -5.02 -10.79
N VAL A 298 -6.34 -4.04 -11.49
CA VAL A 298 -5.78 -2.73 -11.76
C VAL A 298 -6.69 -1.65 -11.17
N HIS A 299 -6.13 -0.77 -10.36
CA HIS A 299 -6.87 0.23 -9.59
C HIS A 299 -6.44 1.64 -9.95
N VAL A 300 -7.36 2.60 -9.88
CA VAL A 300 -7.07 4.03 -10.02
C VAL A 300 -7.27 4.72 -8.68
N VAL A 301 -6.29 5.51 -8.29
CA VAL A 301 -6.35 6.45 -7.17
C VAL A 301 -6.07 7.83 -7.74
N ALA A 302 -7.08 8.67 -7.84
CA ALA A 302 -6.93 9.98 -8.48
C ALA A 302 -7.26 11.12 -7.53
N ALA A 303 -6.48 12.22 -7.61
CA ALA A 303 -6.79 13.47 -6.95
C ALA A 303 -7.23 14.53 -7.96
N THR A 304 -8.22 15.32 -7.59
CA THR A 304 -8.77 16.39 -8.43
C THR A 304 -9.18 17.60 -7.60
N GLY A 305 -9.06 18.78 -8.21
CA GLY A 305 -9.77 19.97 -7.75
C GLY A 305 -11.27 19.89 -8.07
N PRO A 306 -12.09 20.78 -7.52
CA PRO A 306 -13.50 20.89 -7.87
C PRO A 306 -13.64 21.26 -9.36
N CYS A 307 -14.01 20.29 -10.18
CA CYS A 307 -14.14 20.46 -11.63
C CYS A 307 -15.30 19.62 -12.16
N ALA A 308 -16.33 20.25 -12.74
CA ALA A 308 -17.49 19.55 -13.27
C ALA A 308 -17.10 18.54 -14.37
N ARG A 309 -16.13 18.87 -15.23
CA ARG A 309 -15.68 17.97 -16.30
C ARG A 309 -15.04 16.69 -15.75
N THR A 310 -14.31 16.80 -14.64
CA THR A 310 -13.70 15.62 -14.00
C THR A 310 -14.76 14.70 -13.45
N ALA A 311 -15.83 15.24 -12.86
CA ALA A 311 -16.94 14.46 -12.32
C ALA A 311 -17.66 13.60 -13.39
N GLU A 312 -17.61 14.03 -14.68
CA GLU A 312 -18.19 13.30 -15.79
C GLU A 312 -17.31 12.17 -16.34
N THR A 313 -16.05 12.08 -15.94
CA THR A 313 -15.12 11.04 -16.40
C THR A 313 -15.44 9.68 -15.81
N GLU A 314 -15.12 8.60 -16.52
CA GLU A 314 -15.29 7.23 -16.02
C GLU A 314 -14.53 6.96 -14.71
N PRO A 315 -13.26 7.41 -14.55
CA PRO A 315 -12.57 7.25 -13.27
C PRO A 315 -13.32 7.88 -12.10
N ALA A 316 -13.92 9.06 -12.28
CA ALA A 316 -14.69 9.72 -11.23
C ALA A 316 -16.04 9.04 -10.96
N ARG A 317 -16.74 8.59 -12.00
CA ARG A 317 -18.04 7.93 -11.88
C ARG A 317 -17.94 6.55 -11.22
N ARG A 318 -16.87 5.81 -11.53
CA ARG A 318 -16.67 4.43 -11.01
C ARG A 318 -15.91 4.37 -9.69
N ALA A 319 -15.37 5.48 -9.20
CA ALA A 319 -14.78 5.56 -7.90
C ALA A 319 -15.87 5.43 -6.81
N THR A 320 -15.98 4.25 -6.21
CA THR A 320 -16.90 3.95 -5.10
C THR A 320 -16.36 4.44 -3.77
N LEU A 321 -15.03 4.55 -3.65
CA LEU A 321 -14.35 5.19 -2.54
C LEU A 321 -14.11 6.66 -2.88
N ARG A 322 -14.62 7.56 -2.04
CA ARG A 322 -14.48 9.00 -2.22
C ARG A 322 -13.95 9.67 -0.98
N VAL A 323 -12.88 10.41 -1.15
CA VAL A 323 -12.36 11.31 -0.12
C VAL A 323 -12.71 12.74 -0.49
N THR A 324 -13.33 13.44 0.42
CA THR A 324 -13.54 14.89 0.30
C THR A 324 -12.71 15.58 1.36
N LEU A 325 -11.73 16.40 0.94
CA LEU A 325 -10.90 17.19 1.81
C LEU A 325 -11.50 18.57 2.01
N ASP A 326 -11.45 19.05 3.24
CA ASP A 326 -11.94 20.37 3.63
C ASP A 326 -11.00 21.48 3.11
N ALA A 327 -11.54 22.69 2.97
CA ALA A 327 -10.73 23.86 2.65
C ALA A 327 -9.75 24.15 3.80
N PRO A 328 -8.49 24.53 3.52
CA PRO A 328 -7.57 24.95 4.58
C PRO A 328 -8.11 26.20 5.26
N ALA A 329 -8.16 26.20 6.58
CA ALA A 329 -8.55 27.34 7.40
C ALA A 329 -7.30 28.07 7.92
N PRO A 330 -7.24 29.39 7.88
CA PRO A 330 -6.12 30.16 8.40
C PRO A 330 -6.27 30.35 9.93
N GLY A 331 -5.47 29.66 10.71
CA GLY A 331 -5.43 29.84 12.16
C GLY A 331 -4.47 28.87 12.85
N PRO A 332 -3.84 29.26 13.96
CA PRO A 332 -2.92 28.38 14.68
C PRO A 332 -3.65 27.22 15.39
N ASP A 333 -4.92 27.37 15.68
CA ASP A 333 -5.76 26.36 16.35
C ASP A 333 -6.55 25.49 15.35
N GLU A 334 -6.46 25.80 14.05
CA GLU A 334 -7.16 25.07 13.02
C GLU A 334 -6.39 23.79 12.62
N PRO A 335 -7.09 22.75 12.15
CA PRO A 335 -6.44 21.52 11.75
C PRO A 335 -5.48 21.76 10.57
N ALA A 336 -4.39 21.03 10.56
CA ALA A 336 -3.48 21.00 9.42
C ALA A 336 -4.24 20.55 8.15
N PRO A 337 -3.77 20.94 6.95
CA PRO A 337 -4.32 20.40 5.70
C PRO A 337 -4.40 18.88 5.71
N GLY A 338 -5.41 18.30 5.07
CA GLY A 338 -5.68 16.86 5.08
C GLY A 338 -6.89 16.48 5.94
N ARG A 339 -7.58 17.44 6.57
CA ARG A 339 -8.88 17.18 7.18
C ARG A 339 -9.89 16.81 6.10
N GLY A 340 -10.65 15.73 6.33
CA GLY A 340 -11.63 15.31 5.35
C GLY A 340 -12.46 14.11 5.79
N ARG A 341 -13.16 13.54 4.84
CA ARG A 341 -14.08 12.40 5.04
C ARG A 341 -13.89 11.37 3.94
N LEU A 342 -13.89 10.11 4.33
CA LEU A 342 -13.96 8.96 3.42
C LEU A 342 -15.40 8.48 3.36
N ALA A 343 -15.99 8.50 2.16
CA ALA A 343 -17.25 7.85 1.85
C ALA A 343 -16.99 6.54 1.11
N CYS A 344 -17.62 5.47 1.57
CA CYS A 344 -17.56 4.14 0.96
C CYS A 344 -18.88 3.84 0.21
N GLY A 345 -18.85 2.88 -0.72
CA GLY A 345 -20.02 2.49 -1.51
C GLY A 345 -21.20 1.94 -0.68
N ASP A 346 -20.95 1.52 0.56
CA ASP A 346 -21.95 1.10 1.54
C ASP A 346 -22.70 2.27 2.23
N GLY A 347 -22.40 3.51 1.85
CA GLY A 347 -22.95 4.73 2.43
C GLY A 347 -22.30 5.17 3.74
N ARG A 348 -21.29 4.44 4.24
CA ARG A 348 -20.53 4.82 5.43
C ARG A 348 -19.63 6.01 5.13
N VAL A 349 -19.72 7.04 5.97
CA VAL A 349 -18.86 8.22 5.93
C VAL A 349 -18.03 8.29 7.20
N THR A 350 -16.72 8.34 7.08
CA THR A 350 -15.78 8.38 8.21
C THR A 350 -14.92 9.63 8.12
N PRO A 351 -14.98 10.52 9.11
CA PRO A 351 -14.10 11.68 9.17
C PRO A 351 -12.68 11.25 9.57
N PHE A 352 -11.68 11.95 9.06
CA PHE A 352 -10.27 11.68 9.40
C PHE A 352 -9.39 12.93 9.26
N GLN A 353 -8.21 12.87 9.88
CA GLN A 353 -7.09 13.75 9.61
C GLN A 353 -6.05 12.98 8.82
N GLY A 354 -5.72 13.44 7.62
CA GLY A 354 -4.75 12.81 6.72
C GLY A 354 -3.38 12.64 7.35
N GLY A 355 -2.80 11.46 7.13
CA GLY A 355 -1.47 11.12 7.61
C GLY A 355 -0.39 11.83 6.79
N ARG A 356 0.45 12.62 7.42
CA ARG A 356 1.56 13.30 6.77
C ARG A 356 2.76 12.36 6.66
N VAL A 357 3.43 12.34 5.50
CA VAL A 357 4.60 11.50 5.24
C VAL A 357 5.82 12.32 4.79
N THR A 358 5.63 13.56 4.34
CA THR A 358 6.74 14.45 3.96
C THR A 358 7.26 15.33 5.10
N GLY A 359 6.76 15.11 6.32
CA GLY A 359 7.29 15.77 7.52
C GLY A 359 8.78 15.46 7.69
N ARG A 360 9.58 16.49 7.91
CA ARG A 360 11.00 16.31 8.22
C ARG A 360 11.17 16.03 9.70
N ILE A 361 12.00 15.06 10.03
CA ILE A 361 12.36 14.76 11.42
C ILE A 361 13.50 15.70 11.81
N PRO A 362 13.33 16.55 12.84
CA PRO A 362 14.40 17.39 13.31
C PRO A 362 15.56 16.52 13.78
N ARG A 363 16.75 16.79 13.29
CA ARG A 363 17.97 16.20 13.84
C ARG A 363 18.28 16.92 15.14
N THR A 364 18.17 16.22 16.24
CA THR A 364 18.51 16.73 17.56
C THR A 364 19.70 15.96 18.11
N ALA A 365 20.67 16.67 18.66
CA ALA A 365 21.73 16.08 19.45
C ALA A 365 21.57 16.54 20.90
N THR A 366 21.49 15.60 21.81
CA THR A 366 21.62 15.93 23.25
C THR A 366 23.07 16.30 23.53
N LEU A 367 23.28 17.45 24.15
CA LEU A 367 24.60 17.80 24.67
C LEU A 367 25.06 16.69 25.64
N ARG A 368 26.38 16.45 25.67
CA ARG A 368 26.97 15.46 26.60
C ARG A 368 26.44 15.74 28.01
N PRO A 369 26.11 14.69 28.78
CA PRO A 369 25.66 14.88 30.15
C PRO A 369 26.78 15.55 30.93
N THR A 370 26.48 16.73 31.48
CA THR A 370 27.36 17.45 32.42
C THR A 370 26.87 17.14 33.81
N VAL A 371 27.78 16.80 34.70
CA VAL A 371 27.49 16.69 36.12
C VAL A 371 27.43 18.12 36.68
N VAL A 372 26.27 18.54 37.16
CA VAL A 372 26.09 19.83 37.82
C VAL A 372 25.89 19.54 39.31
N PRO A 373 26.63 20.18 40.23
CA PRO A 373 26.36 20.03 41.66
C PRO A 373 24.95 20.54 41.95
N LEU A 374 24.16 19.72 42.62
CA LEU A 374 22.81 20.08 43.07
C LEU A 374 22.90 20.66 44.48
N GLU A 375 22.48 21.90 44.64
CA GLU A 375 22.41 22.53 45.94
C GLU A 375 21.30 21.88 46.79
N TRP A 376 21.55 21.70 48.08
CA TRP A 376 20.68 20.97 49.01
C TRP A 376 19.22 21.47 49.01
N HIS A 377 19.02 22.78 48.95
CA HIS A 377 17.67 23.39 48.89
C HIS A 377 16.91 23.11 47.58
N ARG A 378 17.58 22.62 46.54
CA ARG A 378 17.01 22.26 45.25
C ARG A 378 16.83 20.77 44.99
N MET A 379 17.03 19.93 46.01
CA MET A 379 16.91 18.49 45.90
C MET A 379 15.49 17.97 45.53
N GLY A 380 14.47 18.78 45.70
CA GLY A 380 13.08 18.50 45.30
C GLY A 380 12.73 19.00 43.89
N ASP A 381 13.61 19.74 43.24
CA ASP A 381 13.35 20.25 41.90
C ASP A 381 13.35 19.12 40.86
N PRO A 382 12.45 19.17 39.87
CA PRO A 382 12.49 18.20 38.78
C PRO A 382 13.82 18.34 38.04
N PRO A 383 14.40 17.23 37.53
CA PRO A 383 15.67 17.26 36.82
C PRO A 383 15.59 18.21 35.61
N ALA A 384 16.58 19.08 35.50
CA ALA A 384 16.67 20.03 34.39
C ALA A 384 16.61 19.27 33.05
N ARG A 385 15.72 19.69 32.16
CA ARG A 385 15.67 19.14 30.81
C ARG A 385 17.00 19.40 30.12
N ARG A 386 17.62 18.35 29.58
CA ARG A 386 18.87 18.49 28.83
C ARG A 386 18.64 19.45 27.65
N PRO A 387 19.49 20.45 27.48
CA PRO A 387 19.41 21.29 26.29
C PRO A 387 19.62 20.43 25.04
N VAL A 388 18.73 20.57 24.11
CA VAL A 388 18.75 19.86 22.82
C VAL A 388 19.22 20.86 21.77
N ARG A 389 20.29 20.53 21.08
CA ARG A 389 20.77 21.31 19.94
C ARG A 389 20.10 20.80 18.68
N GLU A 390 19.41 21.66 17.97
CA GLU A 390 18.91 21.35 16.63
C GLU A 390 20.08 21.37 15.63
N LEU A 391 20.29 20.26 14.95
CA LEU A 391 21.34 20.08 13.93
C LEU A 391 20.81 20.34 12.51
N GLY A 392 19.60 20.90 12.38
CA GLY A 392 18.92 21.15 11.11
C GLY A 392 17.90 20.08 10.74
N ASN A 393 17.35 20.20 9.55
CA ASN A 393 16.31 19.31 9.07
C ASN A 393 16.88 17.94 8.67
N GLY A 394 16.36 16.88 9.28
CA GLY A 394 16.64 15.50 8.90
C GLY A 394 15.90 15.07 7.62
N PRO A 395 16.00 13.78 7.26
CA PRO A 395 15.24 13.21 6.15
C PRO A 395 13.73 13.26 6.45
N THR A 396 12.92 13.16 5.39
CA THR A 396 11.47 13.01 5.53
C THR A 396 11.12 11.59 5.98
N ASP A 397 9.93 11.42 6.57
CA ASP A 397 9.41 10.09 6.89
C ASP A 397 9.32 9.20 5.65
N LEU A 398 8.94 9.77 4.49
CA LEU A 398 8.90 9.06 3.22
C LEU A 398 10.29 8.55 2.79
N ALA A 399 11.33 9.36 2.90
CA ALA A 399 12.68 8.96 2.54
C ALA A 399 13.22 7.83 3.44
N LEU A 400 12.90 7.89 4.75
CA LEU A 400 13.26 6.82 5.68
C LEU A 400 12.50 5.53 5.37
N LEU A 401 11.20 5.64 5.08
CA LEU A 401 10.38 4.50 4.71
C LEU A 401 10.86 3.88 3.39
N ALA A 402 11.12 4.68 2.36
CA ALA A 402 11.63 4.21 1.07
C ALA A 402 12.95 3.44 1.22
N SER A 403 13.88 3.98 2.00
CA SER A 403 15.15 3.30 2.30
C SER A 403 14.97 1.98 3.08
N ALA A 404 13.98 1.90 3.98
CA ALA A 404 13.67 0.67 4.70
C ALA A 404 12.99 -0.36 3.79
N LEU A 405 12.06 0.08 2.92
CA LEU A 405 11.38 -0.76 1.92
C LEU A 405 12.37 -1.36 0.93
N GLU A 406 13.31 -0.55 0.43
CA GLU A 406 14.34 -1.03 -0.50
C GLU A 406 15.23 -2.11 0.12
N ARG A 407 15.64 -1.93 1.38
CA ARG A 407 16.40 -2.95 2.11
C ARG A 407 15.57 -4.22 2.34
N ALA A 408 14.31 -4.08 2.78
CA ALA A 408 13.42 -5.21 2.96
C ALA A 408 13.19 -5.97 1.65
N ALA A 409 12.98 -5.27 0.52
CA ALA A 409 12.79 -5.87 -0.80
C ALA A 409 14.02 -6.69 -1.23
N ARG A 410 15.23 -6.18 -0.97
CA ARG A 410 16.47 -6.92 -1.22
C ARG A 410 16.63 -8.16 -0.34
N GLU A 411 16.30 -8.07 0.95
CA GLU A 411 16.38 -9.19 1.89
C GLU A 411 15.42 -10.34 1.52
N VAL A 412 14.23 -10.01 1.03
CA VAL A 412 13.26 -11.03 0.55
C VAL A 412 13.43 -11.41 -0.92
N ALA A 413 14.47 -10.90 -1.58
CA ALA A 413 14.73 -11.10 -3.02
C ALA A 413 13.47 -10.88 -3.89
N ALA A 414 12.72 -9.82 -3.61
CA ALA A 414 11.50 -9.51 -4.35
C ALA A 414 11.82 -9.16 -5.80
N ALA A 415 11.11 -9.77 -6.74
CA ALA A 415 11.22 -9.45 -8.16
C ALA A 415 10.64 -8.05 -8.42
N GLN A 416 11.23 -7.30 -9.35
CA GLN A 416 10.67 -6.02 -9.76
C GLN A 416 9.54 -6.22 -10.77
N VAL A 417 8.46 -5.48 -10.59
CA VAL A 417 7.38 -5.38 -11.58
C VAL A 417 7.90 -4.54 -12.77
N PRO A 418 7.70 -4.97 -14.03
CA PRO A 418 8.15 -4.22 -15.19
C PRO A 418 7.58 -2.80 -15.24
N SER A 419 8.39 -1.85 -15.69
CA SER A 419 7.92 -0.50 -15.99
C SER A 419 7.00 -0.48 -17.21
N LEU A 420 6.08 0.48 -17.24
CA LEU A 420 5.23 0.79 -18.39
C LEU A 420 5.86 1.83 -19.35
N LEU A 421 7.03 2.36 -19.01
CA LEU A 421 7.80 3.31 -19.83
C LEU A 421 9.24 2.85 -19.96
#